data_89e705f0a380c372464e8d40389987e4
#
_entry.id   89e705f0a380c372464e8d40389987e4
#
_cell.length_a   1.000
_cell.length_b   1.000
_cell.length_c   1.000
_cell.angle_alpha   90.00
_cell.angle_beta   90.00
_cell.angle_gamma   90.00
#
_symmetry.space_group_name_H-M   'P 1'
#
loop_
_entity.id
_entity.type
_entity.pdbx_description
1 polymer ?
#
loop_
_entity_poly.entity_id
_entity_poly.type
_entity_poly.pdbx_seq_one_letter_code
_entity_poly.pdbx_strand_id
1 'polypeptide(L)'
;ETSSTTLAFALYELALQTKLQERLRQEIEATIKKHNNEFTYECMEDMHYMKQVLAETQCKYPIAPNLMRQAAADYVVPGHPNYVIKKGMMVTIPTIGIHYDPATYPEPDKFDPERLSADALRLRDSVDWL
;
A
#
# COMPACT_ATOMS: atom_id res chain seq x y z
N GLU A 1 9.44 1.63 15.41
CA GLU A 1 8.38 0.57 15.42
C GLU A 1 7.77 0.37 14.01
N THR A 2 7.38 1.42 13.29
CA THR A 2 6.74 1.29 11.96
C THR A 2 7.58 0.53 10.94
N SER A 3 8.85 0.91 10.76
CA SER A 3 9.75 0.26 9.79
C SER A 3 10.01 -1.20 10.14
N SER A 4 10.20 -1.52 11.42
CA SER A 4 10.44 -2.90 11.87
C SER A 4 9.21 -3.79 11.68
N THR A 5 8.02 -3.26 11.90
CA THR A 5 6.75 -3.98 11.66
C THR A 5 6.55 -4.27 10.17
N THR A 6 6.75 -3.26 9.31
CA THR A 6 6.66 -3.46 7.84
C THR A 6 7.66 -4.53 7.37
N LEU A 7 8.92 -4.45 7.82
CA LEU A 7 9.93 -5.45 7.46
C LEU A 7 9.59 -6.85 7.95
N ALA A 8 9.08 -6.98 9.16
CA ALA A 8 8.69 -8.27 9.72
C ALA A 8 7.59 -8.94 8.87
N PHE A 9 6.55 -8.21 8.49
CA PHE A 9 5.48 -8.74 7.64
C PHE A 9 5.94 -8.99 6.20
N ALA A 10 6.79 -8.13 5.63
CA ALA A 10 7.36 -8.37 4.31
C ALA A 10 8.19 -9.66 4.28
N LEU A 11 9.06 -9.87 5.26
CA LEU A 11 9.87 -11.08 5.38
C LEU A 11 9.00 -12.31 5.64
N TYR A 12 7.94 -12.18 6.43
CA TYR A 12 6.98 -13.26 6.67
C TYR A 12 6.31 -13.72 5.36
N GLU A 13 5.77 -12.79 4.57
CA GLU A 13 5.13 -13.12 3.28
C GLU A 13 6.13 -13.71 2.27
N LEU A 14 7.33 -13.16 2.20
CA LEU A 14 8.38 -13.69 1.33
C LEU A 14 8.86 -15.08 1.76
N ALA A 15 8.86 -15.39 3.06
CA ALA A 15 9.19 -16.71 3.56
C ALA A 15 8.15 -17.77 3.18
N LEU A 16 6.87 -17.38 3.13
CA LEU A 16 5.77 -18.24 2.69
C LEU A 16 5.76 -18.45 1.16
N GLN A 17 6.28 -17.50 0.40
CA GLN A 17 6.19 -17.46 -1.06
C GLN A 17 7.57 -17.39 -1.71
N THR A 18 8.25 -18.54 -1.76
CA THR A 18 9.63 -18.65 -2.27
C THR A 18 9.83 -18.11 -3.70
N LYS A 19 8.78 -18.17 -4.55
CA LYS A 19 8.85 -17.61 -5.91
C LYS A 19 8.98 -16.08 -5.90
N LEU A 20 8.22 -15.40 -5.04
CA LEU A 20 8.31 -13.95 -4.90
C LEU A 20 9.63 -13.53 -4.28
N GLN A 21 10.11 -14.29 -3.30
CA GLN A 21 11.41 -14.10 -2.68
C GLN A 21 12.54 -14.18 -3.71
N GLU A 22 12.53 -15.22 -4.55
CA GLU A 22 13.56 -15.42 -5.58
C GLU A 22 13.53 -14.32 -6.65
N ARG A 23 12.34 -13.90 -7.08
CA ARG A 23 12.18 -12.78 -8.01
C ARG A 23 12.74 -11.49 -7.44
N LEU A 24 12.46 -11.20 -6.17
CA LEU A 24 13.00 -10.02 -5.49
C LEU A 24 14.52 -10.09 -5.39
N ARG A 25 15.09 -11.25 -5.07
CA ARG A 25 16.54 -11.49 -5.03
C ARG A 25 17.19 -11.18 -6.39
N GLN A 26 16.60 -11.70 -7.46
CA GLN A 26 17.09 -11.46 -8.83
C GLN A 26 17.08 -9.98 -9.22
N GLU A 27 16.02 -9.24 -8.87
CA GLU A 27 15.98 -7.78 -9.09
C GLU A 27 17.12 -7.09 -8.33
N ILE A 28 17.27 -7.39 -7.05
CA ILE A 28 18.29 -6.77 -6.19
C ILE A 28 19.69 -7.03 -6.76
N GLU A 29 20.01 -8.29 -7.09
CA GLU A 29 21.32 -8.66 -7.64
C GLU A 29 21.61 -7.99 -9.00
N ALA A 30 20.60 -7.95 -9.89
CA ALA A 30 20.72 -7.32 -11.18
C ALA A 30 20.92 -5.81 -11.05
N THR A 31 20.16 -5.17 -10.16
CA THR A 31 20.22 -3.71 -9.97
C THR A 31 21.54 -3.30 -9.32
N ILE A 32 22.02 -4.02 -8.33
CA ILE A 32 23.33 -3.75 -7.71
C ILE A 32 24.46 -3.89 -8.74
N LYS A 33 24.42 -4.92 -9.60
CA LYS A 33 25.40 -5.09 -10.68
C LYS A 33 25.36 -3.91 -11.68
N LYS A 34 24.17 -3.44 -12.03
CA LYS A 34 23.98 -2.26 -12.91
C LYS A 34 24.63 -1.00 -12.32
N HIS A 35 24.65 -0.88 -11.00
CA HIS A 35 25.24 0.24 -10.25
C HIS A 35 26.66 -0.04 -9.76
N ASN A 36 27.46 -0.79 -10.53
CA ASN A 36 28.87 -1.08 -10.24
C ASN A 36 29.12 -1.74 -8.89
N ASN A 37 28.17 -2.53 -8.37
CA ASN A 37 28.16 -3.12 -7.04
C ASN A 37 28.16 -2.10 -5.89
N GLU A 38 27.68 -0.88 -6.14
CA GLU A 38 27.49 0.13 -5.13
C GLU A 38 26.01 0.24 -4.74
N PHE A 39 25.74 0.28 -3.45
CA PHE A 39 24.38 0.43 -2.91
C PHE A 39 24.11 1.92 -2.63
N THR A 40 23.74 2.64 -3.68
CA THR A 40 23.44 4.07 -3.63
C THR A 40 21.92 4.33 -3.54
N TYR A 41 21.53 5.59 -3.34
CA TYR A 41 20.13 5.98 -3.38
C TYR A 41 19.49 5.68 -4.75
N GLU A 42 20.21 5.99 -5.83
CA GLU A 42 19.76 5.70 -7.19
C GLU A 42 19.58 4.20 -7.44
N CYS A 43 20.47 3.37 -6.86
CA CYS A 43 20.32 1.93 -6.91
C CYS A 43 19.01 1.47 -6.25
N MET A 44 18.66 2.03 -5.07
CA MET A 44 17.39 1.71 -4.40
C MET A 44 16.17 2.20 -5.20
N GLU A 45 16.28 3.37 -5.85
CA GLU A 45 15.21 3.90 -6.69
C GLU A 45 14.91 3.02 -7.91
N ASP A 46 15.88 2.32 -8.44
CA ASP A 46 15.72 1.40 -9.58
C ASP A 46 15.12 0.01 -9.18
N MET A 47 14.98 -0.27 -7.87
CA MET A 47 14.38 -1.52 -7.38
C MET A 47 12.85 -1.43 -7.35
N HIS A 48 12.22 -1.57 -8.50
CA HIS A 48 10.78 -1.36 -8.67
C HIS A 48 9.94 -2.45 -8.00
N TYR A 49 10.34 -3.71 -8.13
CA TYR A 49 9.61 -4.82 -7.52
C TYR A 49 9.71 -4.80 -6.00
N MET A 50 10.85 -4.40 -5.44
CA MET A 50 10.98 -4.17 -4.01
C MET A 50 9.98 -3.14 -3.50
N LYS A 51 9.79 -2.03 -4.24
CA LYS A 51 8.79 -1.02 -3.89
C LYS A 51 7.38 -1.60 -3.90
N GLN A 52 7.05 -2.45 -4.88
CA GLN A 52 5.76 -3.15 -4.93
C GLN A 52 5.57 -4.09 -3.74
N VAL A 53 6.57 -4.87 -3.37
CA VAL A 53 6.54 -5.76 -2.21
C VAL A 53 6.29 -4.97 -0.91
N LEU A 54 6.99 -3.86 -0.72
CA LEU A 54 6.80 -3.02 0.47
C LEU A 54 5.42 -2.36 0.49
N ALA A 55 4.95 -1.86 -0.64
CA ALA A 55 3.64 -1.24 -0.75
C ALA A 55 2.50 -2.25 -0.53
N GLU A 56 2.60 -3.46 -1.10
CA GLU A 56 1.63 -4.54 -0.85
C GLU A 56 1.64 -4.97 0.61
N THR A 57 2.82 -5.01 1.24
CA THR A 57 2.91 -5.27 2.68
C THR A 57 2.13 -4.25 3.50
N GLN A 58 2.23 -2.97 3.17
CA GLN A 58 1.51 -1.90 3.86
C GLN A 58 0.00 -1.93 3.57
N CYS A 59 -0.40 -2.39 2.39
CA CYS A 59 -1.81 -2.59 2.04
C CYS A 59 -2.41 -3.74 2.84
N LYS A 60 -1.74 -4.89 2.89
CA LYS A 60 -2.23 -6.09 3.59
C LYS A 60 -2.11 -5.97 5.11
N TYR A 61 -1.06 -5.31 5.60
CA TYR A 61 -0.75 -5.11 7.02
C TYR A 61 -0.60 -3.63 7.36
N PRO A 62 -1.68 -2.84 7.30
CA PRO A 62 -1.60 -1.42 7.57
C PRO A 62 -1.23 -1.15 9.03
N ILE A 63 -0.16 -0.39 9.26
CA ILE A 63 0.33 -0.04 10.59
C ILE A 63 -0.70 0.80 11.34
N ALA A 64 -1.44 1.66 10.61
CA ALA A 64 -2.55 2.43 11.13
C ALA A 64 -3.87 1.85 10.57
N PRO A 65 -4.53 0.93 11.30
CA PRO A 65 -5.76 0.29 10.82
C PRO A 65 -6.93 1.28 10.69
N ASN A 66 -6.85 2.40 11.39
CA ASN A 66 -7.81 3.49 11.33
C ASN A 66 -7.09 4.83 11.29
N LEU A 67 -7.46 5.69 10.35
CA LEU A 67 -7.04 7.09 10.34
C LEU A 67 -8.13 7.93 11.00
N MET A 68 -7.74 8.84 11.88
CA MET A 68 -8.67 9.72 12.59
C MET A 68 -8.42 11.16 12.20
N ARG A 69 -9.50 11.90 11.97
CA ARG A 69 -9.49 13.34 11.71
C ARG A 69 -10.54 14.02 12.56
N GLN A 70 -10.30 15.29 12.89
CA GLN A 70 -11.30 16.12 13.57
C GLN A 70 -11.83 17.16 12.60
N ALA A 71 -13.13 17.32 12.52
CA ALA A 71 -13.75 18.32 11.68
C ALA A 71 -13.40 19.74 12.16
N ALA A 72 -12.77 20.53 11.31
CA ALA A 72 -12.38 21.90 11.61
C ALA A 72 -13.56 22.89 11.55
N ALA A 73 -14.60 22.55 10.79
CA ALA A 73 -15.84 23.31 10.61
C ALA A 73 -17.00 22.34 10.38
N ASP A 74 -18.24 22.87 10.39
CA ASP A 74 -19.41 22.12 9.97
C ASP A 74 -19.28 21.77 8.48
N TYR A 75 -19.51 20.49 8.13
CA TYR A 75 -19.43 19.98 6.76
C TYR A 75 -20.70 19.21 6.41
N VAL A 76 -21.38 19.66 5.38
CA VAL A 76 -22.54 18.96 4.84
C VAL A 76 -22.06 17.92 3.84
N VAL A 77 -22.46 16.67 4.02
CA VAL A 77 -22.03 15.58 3.12
C VAL A 77 -22.70 15.76 1.76
N PRO A 78 -21.93 15.85 0.65
CA PRO A 78 -22.48 15.99 -0.70
C PRO A 78 -23.47 14.87 -1.03
N GLY A 79 -24.62 15.22 -1.62
CA GLY A 79 -25.69 14.27 -1.92
C GLY A 79 -26.56 13.86 -0.71
N HIS A 80 -26.15 14.20 0.50
CA HIS A 80 -26.85 13.85 1.74
C HIS A 80 -27.03 15.07 2.66
N PRO A 81 -27.91 16.03 2.31
CA PRO A 81 -28.02 17.32 3.02
C PRO A 81 -28.44 17.19 4.50
N ASN A 82 -29.03 16.07 4.88
CA ASN A 82 -29.41 15.79 6.28
C ASN A 82 -28.23 15.29 7.13
N TYR A 83 -27.10 14.93 6.50
CA TYR A 83 -25.91 14.50 7.21
C TYR A 83 -24.91 15.64 7.32
N VAL A 84 -24.76 16.18 8.52
CA VAL A 84 -23.83 17.25 8.84
C VAL A 84 -22.81 16.77 9.85
N ILE A 85 -21.55 16.72 9.43
CA ILE A 85 -20.44 16.50 10.34
C ILE A 85 -20.15 17.83 11.04
N LYS A 86 -20.46 17.89 12.34
CA LYS A 86 -20.27 19.12 13.11
C LYS A 86 -18.81 19.38 13.41
N LYS A 87 -18.45 20.66 13.54
CA LYS A 87 -17.14 21.09 14.02
C LYS A 87 -16.77 20.34 15.31
N GLY A 88 -15.57 19.79 15.36
CA GLY A 88 -15.07 19.05 16.52
C GLY A 88 -15.42 17.56 16.52
N MET A 89 -16.31 17.08 15.64
CA MET A 89 -16.58 15.65 15.53
C MET A 89 -15.37 14.89 15.01
N MET A 90 -15.16 13.69 15.56
CA MET A 90 -14.13 12.76 15.07
C MET A 90 -14.65 12.00 13.86
N VAL A 91 -13.87 11.99 12.79
CA VAL A 91 -14.11 11.21 11.57
C VAL A 91 -13.08 10.10 11.51
N THR A 92 -13.54 8.86 11.46
CA THR A 92 -12.67 7.68 11.34
C THR A 92 -12.72 7.15 9.92
N ILE A 93 -11.54 6.94 9.33
CA ILE A 93 -11.35 6.29 8.02
C ILE A 93 -10.81 4.88 8.31
N PRO A 94 -11.60 3.81 8.12
CA PRO A 94 -11.19 2.46 8.42
C PRO A 94 -10.26 1.92 7.32
N THR A 95 -8.96 2.22 7.39
CA THR A 95 -7.97 1.84 6.37
C THR A 95 -7.99 0.34 6.09
N ILE A 96 -8.00 -0.48 7.15
CA ILE A 96 -8.05 -1.93 7.00
C ILE A 96 -9.34 -2.38 6.29
N GLY A 97 -10.49 -1.78 6.62
CA GLY A 97 -11.76 -2.10 5.97
C GLY A 97 -11.77 -1.77 4.47
N ILE A 98 -11.11 -0.66 4.09
CA ILE A 98 -10.97 -0.26 2.68
C ILE A 98 -10.02 -1.22 1.94
N HIS A 99 -8.89 -1.57 2.55
CA HIS A 99 -7.89 -2.44 1.92
C HIS A 99 -8.39 -3.90 1.78
N TYR A 100 -9.31 -4.33 2.63
CA TYR A 100 -9.93 -5.66 2.56
C TYR A 100 -11.28 -5.67 1.83
N ASP A 101 -11.71 -4.55 1.25
CA ASP A 101 -12.88 -4.51 0.38
C ASP A 101 -12.57 -5.15 -0.98
N PRO A 102 -13.19 -6.31 -1.35
CA PRO A 102 -12.90 -6.99 -2.61
C PRO A 102 -13.34 -6.20 -3.85
N ALA A 103 -14.23 -5.20 -3.70
CA ALA A 103 -14.58 -4.32 -4.79
C ALA A 103 -13.44 -3.36 -5.17
N THR A 104 -12.62 -2.97 -4.18
CA THR A 104 -11.48 -2.06 -4.36
C THR A 104 -10.17 -2.83 -4.54
N TYR A 105 -10.00 -3.92 -3.79
CA TYR A 105 -8.82 -4.78 -3.80
C TYR A 105 -9.24 -6.24 -4.04
N PRO A 106 -9.32 -6.72 -5.29
CA PRO A 106 -9.66 -8.11 -5.59
C PRO A 106 -8.72 -9.09 -4.89
N GLU A 107 -9.27 -10.18 -4.31
CA GLU A 107 -8.52 -11.17 -3.52
C GLU A 107 -7.66 -10.53 -2.40
N PRO A 108 -8.27 -9.77 -1.46
CA PRO A 108 -7.50 -8.94 -0.51
C PRO A 108 -6.61 -9.76 0.43
N ASP A 109 -6.95 -11.02 0.69
CA ASP A 109 -6.14 -11.94 1.52
C ASP A 109 -4.87 -12.42 0.82
N LYS A 110 -4.82 -12.35 -0.52
CA LYS A 110 -3.66 -12.76 -1.30
C LYS A 110 -2.60 -11.66 -1.28
N PHE A 111 -1.38 -12.02 -0.90
CA PHE A 111 -0.24 -11.14 -1.04
C PHE A 111 0.25 -11.14 -2.50
N ASP A 112 -0.02 -10.06 -3.21
CA ASP A 112 0.26 -9.94 -4.64
C ASP A 112 0.86 -8.56 -4.97
N PRO A 113 2.20 -8.43 -4.95
CA PRO A 113 2.87 -7.17 -5.27
C PRO A 113 2.51 -6.60 -6.66
N GLU A 114 2.08 -7.44 -7.63
CA GLU A 114 1.73 -6.98 -8.97
C GLU A 114 0.48 -6.09 -9.00
N ARG A 115 -0.42 -6.20 -8.02
CA ARG A 115 -1.59 -5.30 -7.93
C ARG A 115 -1.20 -3.83 -7.78
N LEU A 116 0.04 -3.54 -7.38
CA LEU A 116 0.61 -2.21 -7.21
C LEU A 116 1.66 -1.88 -8.29
N SER A 117 1.67 -2.63 -9.37
CA SER A 117 2.45 -2.27 -10.56
C SER A 117 1.93 -0.95 -11.17
N ALA A 118 2.80 -0.23 -11.88
CA ALA A 118 2.43 1.03 -12.53
C ALA A 118 1.24 0.85 -13.48
N ASP A 119 1.16 -0.28 -14.17
CA ASP A 119 0.08 -0.59 -15.10
C ASP A 119 -1.24 -0.90 -14.35
N ALA A 120 -1.17 -1.66 -13.25
CA ALA A 120 -2.34 -1.94 -12.42
C ALA A 120 -2.89 -0.67 -11.76
N LEU A 121 -2.02 0.24 -11.31
CA LEU A 121 -2.42 1.53 -10.75
C LEU A 121 -3.09 2.43 -11.80
N ARG A 122 -2.56 2.49 -13.01
CA ARG A 122 -3.17 3.26 -14.11
C ARG A 122 -4.55 2.73 -14.49
N LEU A 123 -4.74 1.41 -14.50
CA LEU A 123 -6.05 0.81 -14.76
C LEU A 123 -7.05 1.16 -13.65
N ARG A 124 -6.63 1.18 -12.40
CA ARG A 124 -7.48 1.56 -11.27
C ARG A 124 -7.85 3.04 -11.31
N ASP A 125 -6.91 3.92 -11.64
CA ASP A 125 -7.15 5.37 -11.72
C ASP A 125 -8.04 5.75 -12.92
N SER A 126 -8.19 4.87 -13.91
CA SER A 126 -9.11 5.06 -15.05
C SER A 126 -10.57 4.71 -14.72
N VAL A 127 -10.84 4.13 -13.55
CA VAL A 127 -12.21 3.89 -13.08
C VAL A 127 -12.70 5.16 -12.40
N ASP A 128 -13.70 5.81 -13.00
CA ASP A 128 -14.34 7.01 -12.43
C ASP A 128 -14.95 6.65 -11.08
N TRP A 129 -14.35 7.16 -10.03
CA TRP A 129 -14.92 7.12 -8.68
C TRP A 129 -15.98 8.23 -8.57
N LEU A 130 -17.22 7.91 -8.93
CA LEU A 130 -18.40 8.77 -8.66
C LEU A 130 -18.82 8.64 -7.20
#